data_6c8af1caa3d42baefbedfe4cce165ebc
#
_entry.id   6c8af1caa3d42baefbedfe4cce165ebc
#
_cell.length_a   1.000
_cell.length_b   1.000
_cell.length_c   1.000
_cell.angle_alpha   90.00
_cell.angle_beta   90.00
_cell.angle_gamma   90.00
#
_symmetry.space_group_name_H-M   'P 1'
#
loop_
_entity.id
_entity.type
_entity.pdbx_description
1 polymer ?
#
loop_
_entity_poly.entity_id
_entity_poly.type
_entity_poly.pdbx_seq_one_letter_code
_entity_poly.pdbx_strand_id
1 'polypeptide(L)'
;GYKKGIARELRAYPIKEDGSLDKYTALFTWGEDYRDVHRGIDGMCLDIEGNIVATNGWELAGPGPMITVFSPTGRVLEMHPVPAIRPTNCCFGGPDMTTLFVTTTQGHFFKARTNRVGWAMYP
;
A
#
# COMPACT_ATOMS: atom_id res chain seq x y z
N GLY A 1 -5.04 -4.23 -17.88
CA GLY A 1 -6.06 -4.94 -17.14
C GLY A 1 -5.51 -6.06 -16.28
N TYR A 2 -6.33 -6.51 -15.36
CA TYR A 2 -5.97 -7.59 -14.46
C TYR A 2 -6.36 -8.92 -15.07
N LYS A 3 -5.49 -9.93 -14.98
CA LYS A 3 -5.78 -11.28 -15.44
C LYS A 3 -6.20 -12.14 -14.25
N LYS A 4 -7.31 -12.86 -14.39
CA LYS A 4 -7.75 -13.83 -13.39
C LYS A 4 -6.73 -14.96 -13.28
N GLY A 5 -6.60 -15.53 -12.09
CA GLY A 5 -5.65 -16.60 -11.82
C GLY A 5 -4.21 -16.15 -11.61
N ILE A 6 -3.91 -14.85 -11.75
CA ILE A 6 -2.58 -14.32 -11.45
C ILE A 6 -2.67 -13.50 -10.17
N ALA A 7 -2.06 -14.02 -9.11
CA ALA A 7 -2.04 -13.34 -7.82
C ALA A 7 -1.23 -12.05 -7.88
N ARG A 8 -1.67 -11.06 -7.11
CA ARG A 8 -0.93 -9.82 -6.84
C ARG A 8 -0.22 -10.00 -5.50
N GLU A 9 1.04 -9.60 -5.44
CA GLU A 9 1.86 -9.82 -4.24
C GLU A 9 2.56 -8.55 -3.81
N LEU A 10 2.68 -8.37 -2.49
CA LEU A 10 3.64 -7.46 -1.89
C LEU A 10 4.92 -8.26 -1.66
N ARG A 11 6.02 -7.82 -2.26
CA ARG A 11 7.29 -8.54 -2.26
C ARG A 11 8.39 -7.74 -1.60
N ALA A 12 9.24 -8.42 -0.85
CA ALA A 12 10.47 -7.85 -0.32
C ALA A 12 11.67 -8.46 -1.05
N TYR A 13 12.50 -7.62 -1.62
CA TYR A 13 13.73 -8.01 -2.30
C TYR A 13 14.93 -7.53 -1.51
N PRO A 14 15.80 -8.42 -1.00
CA PRO A 14 17.07 -7.99 -0.44
C PRO A 14 17.93 -7.30 -1.51
N ILE A 15 18.64 -6.26 -1.14
CA ILE A 15 19.56 -5.56 -2.04
C ILE A 15 20.95 -6.06 -1.74
N LYS A 16 21.61 -6.62 -2.77
CA LYS A 16 22.99 -7.10 -2.66
C LYS A 16 23.99 -5.94 -2.62
N GLU A 17 25.23 -6.24 -2.26
CA GLU A 17 26.31 -5.24 -2.20
C GLU A 17 26.51 -4.51 -3.53
N ASP A 18 26.32 -5.21 -4.66
CA ASP A 18 26.45 -4.63 -6.00
C ASP A 18 25.25 -3.80 -6.44
N GLY A 19 24.21 -3.70 -5.60
CA GLY A 19 22.99 -2.97 -5.90
C GLY A 19 21.92 -3.78 -6.61
N SER A 20 22.20 -5.03 -7.01
CA SER A 20 21.20 -5.89 -7.62
C SER A 20 20.27 -6.49 -6.57
N LEU A 21 19.11 -6.98 -7.03
CA LEU A 21 18.11 -7.59 -6.14
C LEU A 21 18.36 -9.08 -6.00
N ASP A 22 18.25 -9.58 -4.79
CA ASP A 22 18.26 -11.01 -4.50
C ASP A 22 16.83 -11.59 -4.64
N LYS A 23 16.67 -12.87 -4.35
CA LYS A 23 15.36 -13.54 -4.40
C LYS A 23 14.37 -12.88 -3.44
N TYR A 24 13.15 -12.70 -3.91
CA TYR A 24 12.12 -12.05 -3.09
C TYR A 24 11.47 -13.02 -2.12
N THR A 25 10.90 -12.44 -1.06
CA THR A 25 9.94 -13.07 -0.19
C THR A 25 8.58 -12.43 -0.43
N ALA A 26 7.55 -13.23 -0.66
CA ALA A 26 6.19 -12.71 -0.74
C ALA A 26 5.69 -12.40 0.68
N LEU A 27 5.47 -11.12 0.96
CA LEU A 27 4.99 -10.69 2.28
C LEU A 27 3.48 -10.83 2.40
N PHE A 28 2.77 -10.60 1.31
CA PHE A 28 1.31 -10.69 1.27
C PHE A 28 0.86 -11.02 -0.15
N THR A 29 -0.17 -11.84 -0.28
CA THR A 29 -0.74 -12.22 -1.57
C THR A 29 -2.23 -11.92 -1.60
N TRP A 30 -2.68 -11.17 -2.62
CA TRP A 30 -4.09 -10.91 -2.88
C TRP A 30 -4.65 -12.03 -3.74
N GLY A 31 -5.92 -12.37 -3.50
CA GLY A 31 -6.62 -13.38 -4.26
C GLY A 31 -7.61 -12.80 -5.26
N GLU A 32 -8.69 -13.54 -5.45
CA GLU A 32 -9.83 -13.12 -6.26
C GLU A 32 -11.12 -13.61 -5.59
N ASP A 33 -12.23 -12.98 -5.92
CA ASP A 33 -13.55 -13.45 -5.51
C ASP A 33 -14.46 -13.62 -6.73
N TYR A 34 -15.74 -13.90 -6.51
CA TYR A 34 -16.69 -14.15 -7.61
C TYR A 34 -16.87 -12.95 -8.54
N ARG A 35 -16.47 -11.76 -8.13
CA ARG A 35 -16.58 -10.54 -8.94
C ARG A 35 -15.36 -10.34 -9.83
N ASP A 36 -14.15 -10.40 -9.25
CA ASP A 36 -12.92 -10.19 -9.99
C ASP A 36 -11.69 -10.47 -9.11
N VAL A 37 -10.52 -10.27 -9.70
CA VAL A 37 -9.24 -10.30 -9.00
C VAL A 37 -9.17 -9.15 -8.01
N HIS A 38 -8.67 -9.42 -6.80
CA HIS A 38 -8.41 -8.35 -5.82
C HIS A 38 -7.27 -7.48 -6.33
N ARG A 39 -7.50 -6.18 -6.38
CA ARG A 39 -6.46 -5.23 -6.76
C ARG A 39 -5.42 -5.14 -5.64
N GLY A 40 -4.16 -5.38 -5.97
CA GLY A 40 -3.05 -5.23 -5.04
C GLY A 40 -2.68 -3.75 -4.82
N ILE A 41 -1.41 -3.52 -4.49
CA ILE A 41 -0.91 -2.18 -4.18
C ILE A 41 -0.68 -1.40 -5.48
N ASP A 42 -1.06 -0.11 -5.48
CA ASP A 42 -0.60 0.87 -6.47
C ASP A 42 0.60 1.63 -5.91
N GLY A 43 0.39 2.58 -5.01
CA GLY A 43 1.47 3.30 -4.36
C GLY A 43 1.58 2.98 -2.88
N MET A 44 2.75 3.20 -2.30
CA MET A 44 3.01 2.92 -0.90
C MET A 44 4.14 3.78 -0.35
N CYS A 45 4.19 3.88 0.98
CA CYS A 45 5.26 4.57 1.70
C CYS A 45 5.53 3.83 3.02
N LEU A 46 6.56 4.25 3.73
CA LEU A 46 6.94 3.63 5.00
C LEU A 46 6.76 4.61 6.17
N ASP A 47 6.49 4.07 7.35
CA ASP A 47 6.64 4.83 8.59
C ASP A 47 8.03 4.57 9.19
N ILE A 48 8.36 5.28 10.27
CA ILE A 48 9.69 5.18 10.90
C ILE A 48 9.94 3.83 11.58
N GLU A 49 8.90 3.04 11.80
CA GLU A 49 9.02 1.69 12.36
C GLU A 49 9.19 0.63 11.28
N GLY A 50 9.23 1.04 10.00
CA GLY A 50 9.37 0.13 8.87
C GLY A 50 8.07 -0.50 8.41
N ASN A 51 6.93 -0.07 8.94
CA ASN A 51 5.64 -0.55 8.47
C ASN A 51 5.32 0.04 7.09
N ILE A 52 4.64 -0.75 6.28
CA ILE A 52 4.30 -0.40 4.90
C ILE A 52 2.88 0.12 4.87
N VAL A 53 2.72 1.38 4.47
CA VAL A 53 1.41 2.02 4.31
C VAL A 53 1.09 2.03 2.82
N ALA A 54 0.06 1.31 2.43
CA ALA A 54 -0.20 0.99 1.04
C ALA A 54 -1.61 1.36 0.60
N THR A 55 -1.71 1.90 -0.61
CA THR A 55 -3.00 2.08 -1.29
C THR A 55 -3.32 0.79 -2.04
N ASN A 56 -4.45 0.18 -1.76
CA ASN A 56 -4.85 -1.06 -2.42
C ASN A 56 -6.36 -1.19 -2.51
N GLY A 57 -6.79 -2.21 -3.24
CA GLY A 57 -8.21 -2.48 -3.41
C GLY A 57 -8.90 -1.57 -4.42
N TRP A 58 -10.11 -1.94 -4.78
CA TRP A 58 -10.94 -1.21 -5.72
C TRP A 58 -12.40 -1.61 -5.55
N GLU A 59 -13.26 -0.95 -6.27
CA GLU A 59 -14.71 -1.16 -6.19
C GLU A 59 -15.19 -2.47 -6.81
N LEU A 60 -14.36 -3.14 -7.63
CA LEU A 60 -14.79 -4.29 -8.43
C LEU A 60 -14.62 -5.62 -7.71
N ALA A 61 -13.77 -5.73 -6.72
CA ALA A 61 -13.54 -6.99 -6.00
C ALA A 61 -12.88 -6.74 -4.64
N GLY A 62 -12.97 -7.73 -3.75
CA GLY A 62 -12.39 -7.66 -2.42
C GLY A 62 -13.17 -6.74 -1.49
N PRO A 63 -12.55 -6.32 -0.38
CA PRO A 63 -13.20 -5.47 0.62
C PRO A 63 -13.37 -4.02 0.18
N GLY A 64 -12.88 -3.65 -1.01
CA GLY A 64 -12.99 -2.30 -1.54
C GLY A 64 -11.70 -1.49 -1.44
N PRO A 65 -11.78 -0.18 -1.79
CA PRO A 65 -10.62 0.70 -1.75
C PRO A 65 -10.14 0.90 -0.31
N MET A 66 -8.84 0.72 -0.07
CA MET A 66 -8.26 0.70 1.27
C MET A 66 -6.92 1.41 1.33
N ILE A 67 -6.63 1.96 2.51
CA ILE A 67 -5.26 2.11 3.00
C ILE A 67 -5.02 0.93 3.93
N THR A 68 -4.03 0.10 3.62
CA THR A 68 -3.64 -1.04 4.44
C THR A 68 -2.26 -0.80 5.01
N VAL A 69 -2.10 -1.03 6.30
CA VAL A 69 -0.79 -0.95 6.95
C VAL A 69 -0.31 -2.37 7.23
N PHE A 70 0.85 -2.70 6.67
CA PHE A 70 1.51 -4.00 6.88
C PHE A 70 2.71 -3.83 7.78
N SER A 71 2.96 -4.81 8.65
CA SER A 71 4.25 -4.91 9.34
C SER A 71 5.37 -5.19 8.33
N PRO A 72 6.64 -5.04 8.72
CA PRO A 72 7.76 -5.40 7.83
C PRO A 72 7.75 -6.85 7.35
N THR A 73 7.04 -7.74 8.04
CA THR A 73 6.92 -9.15 7.67
C THR A 73 5.64 -9.48 6.90
N GLY A 74 4.82 -8.49 6.61
CA GLY A 74 3.61 -8.66 5.79
C GLY A 74 2.32 -8.94 6.57
N ARG A 75 2.35 -8.80 7.88
CA ARG A 75 1.15 -8.92 8.71
C ARG A 75 0.30 -7.66 8.55
N VAL A 76 -1.00 -7.82 8.32
CA VAL A 76 -1.93 -6.69 8.27
C VAL A 76 -2.14 -6.15 9.68
N LEU A 77 -1.79 -4.89 9.89
CA LEU A 77 -1.95 -4.20 11.17
C LEU A 77 -3.23 -3.38 11.21
N GLU A 78 -3.56 -2.69 10.12
CA GLU A 78 -4.71 -1.80 10.03
C GLU A 78 -5.24 -1.80 8.59
N MET A 79 -6.54 -1.57 8.47
CA MET A 79 -7.20 -1.33 7.19
C MET A 79 -8.18 -0.18 7.35
N HIS A 80 -8.09 0.81 6.48
CA HIS A 80 -8.93 2.01 6.51
C HIS A 80 -9.58 2.22 5.15
N PRO A 81 -10.93 2.17 5.06
CA PRO A 81 -11.61 2.43 3.80
C PRO A 81 -11.35 3.84 3.27
N VAL A 82 -11.18 3.95 1.96
CA VAL A 82 -11.01 5.23 1.28
C VAL A 82 -12.34 5.59 0.59
N PRO A 83 -12.86 6.81 0.78
CA PRO A 83 -14.15 7.21 0.18
C PRO A 83 -13.99 7.58 -1.31
N ALA A 84 -13.45 6.65 -2.10
CA ALA A 84 -13.24 6.79 -3.53
C ALA A 84 -13.17 5.40 -4.14
N ILE A 85 -13.15 5.30 -5.47
CA ILE A 85 -13.17 4.00 -6.13
C ILE A 85 -11.80 3.32 -6.18
N ARG A 86 -10.71 4.10 -6.30
CA ARG A 86 -9.35 3.56 -6.39
C ARG A 86 -8.33 4.53 -5.81
N PRO A 87 -7.72 4.22 -4.67
CA PRO A 87 -6.57 4.98 -4.22
C PRO A 87 -5.35 4.62 -5.07
N THR A 88 -4.49 5.58 -5.38
CA THR A 88 -3.36 5.38 -6.29
C THR A 88 -2.01 5.55 -5.63
N ASN A 89 -1.88 6.48 -4.69
CA ASN A 89 -0.62 6.69 -3.99
C ASN A 89 -0.85 7.38 -2.65
N CYS A 90 0.13 7.31 -1.79
CA CYS A 90 0.09 7.97 -0.49
C CYS A 90 1.50 8.37 -0.04
N CYS A 91 1.56 9.39 0.81
CA CYS A 91 2.80 9.79 1.46
C CYS A 91 2.48 10.50 2.77
N PHE A 92 3.43 10.48 3.69
CA PHE A 92 3.36 11.28 4.90
C PHE A 92 3.89 12.68 4.65
N GLY A 93 3.34 13.64 5.38
CA GLY A 93 3.78 15.02 5.34
C GLY A 93 3.33 15.78 6.58
N GLY A 94 3.39 17.10 6.48
CA GLY A 94 3.13 17.98 7.61
C GLY A 94 4.37 18.22 8.45
N PRO A 95 4.29 19.14 9.44
CA PRO A 95 5.46 19.55 10.23
C PRO A 95 6.11 18.41 11.01
N ASP A 96 5.31 17.45 11.46
CA ASP A 96 5.75 16.31 12.29
C ASP A 96 5.68 14.98 11.51
N MET A 97 5.37 15.01 10.22
CA MET A 97 5.26 13.81 9.37
C MET A 97 4.19 12.81 9.84
N THR A 98 3.09 13.30 10.41
CA THR A 98 2.00 12.44 10.91
C THR A 98 0.74 12.54 10.06
N THR A 99 0.71 13.40 9.05
CA THR A 99 -0.43 13.52 8.14
C THR A 99 -0.20 12.65 6.91
N LEU A 100 -1.15 11.76 6.62
CA LEU A 100 -1.11 10.94 5.43
C LEU A 100 -1.91 11.62 4.31
N PHE A 101 -1.28 11.78 3.16
CA PHE A 101 -1.91 12.30 1.94
C PHE A 101 -2.16 11.16 0.98
N VAL A 102 -3.36 11.14 0.37
CA VAL A 102 -3.79 10.04 -0.52
C VAL A 102 -4.37 10.63 -1.80
N THR A 103 -3.90 10.13 -2.94
CA THR A 103 -4.45 10.45 -4.26
C THR A 103 -5.32 9.31 -4.77
N THR A 104 -6.24 9.63 -5.69
CA THR A 104 -7.17 8.65 -6.27
C THR A 104 -7.27 8.82 -7.77
N THR A 105 -7.80 7.81 -8.47
CA THR A 105 -7.99 7.85 -9.92
C THR A 105 -9.00 8.92 -10.36
N GLN A 106 -9.90 9.33 -9.48
CA GLN A 106 -10.92 10.33 -9.79
C GLN A 106 -10.44 11.76 -9.56
N GLY A 107 -9.16 11.94 -9.19
CA GLY A 107 -8.60 13.25 -8.93
C GLY A 107 -8.85 13.80 -7.52
N HIS A 108 -9.37 12.98 -6.61
CA HIS A 108 -9.49 13.36 -5.21
C HIS A 108 -8.12 13.35 -4.53
N PHE A 109 -7.94 14.29 -3.63
CA PHE A 109 -6.74 14.39 -2.80
C PHE A 109 -7.19 14.51 -1.36
N PHE A 110 -7.01 13.42 -0.62
CA PHE A 110 -7.41 13.34 0.79
C PHE A 110 -6.22 13.50 1.71
N LYS A 111 -6.50 13.98 2.90
CA LYS A 111 -5.52 13.95 3.98
C LYS A 111 -6.17 13.38 5.24
N ALA A 112 -5.39 12.66 6.01
CA ALA A 112 -5.83 12.09 7.28
C ALA A 112 -4.74 12.27 8.33
N ARG A 113 -5.15 12.68 9.53
CA ARG A 113 -4.24 12.67 10.67
C ARG A 113 -4.05 11.24 11.15
N THR A 114 -2.81 10.85 11.41
CA THR A 114 -2.46 9.51 11.89
C THR A 114 -1.71 9.60 13.21
N ASN A 115 -1.56 8.45 13.86
CA ASN A 115 -0.67 8.29 15.02
C ASN A 115 0.65 7.64 14.62
N ARG A 116 0.99 7.64 13.33
CA ARG A 116 2.26 7.14 12.80
C ARG A 116 3.09 8.30 12.29
N VAL A 117 4.39 8.12 12.34
CA VAL A 117 5.35 9.10 11.81
C VAL A 117 5.94 8.54 10.53
N GLY A 118 5.84 9.28 9.43
CA GLY A 118 6.39 8.86 8.16
C GLY A 118 7.91 8.89 8.15
N TRP A 119 8.50 7.98 7.37
CA TRP A 119 9.94 7.97 7.15
C TRP A 119 10.25 8.90 5.99
N ALA A 120 11.05 9.94 6.27
CA ALA A 120 11.51 10.87 5.25
C ALA A 120 12.67 10.22 4.49
N MET A 121 12.48 10.02 3.17
CA MET A 121 13.54 9.47 2.32
C MET A 121 14.70 10.44 2.14
N TYR A 122 14.40 11.74 2.27
CA TYR A 122 15.39 12.81 2.16
C TYR A 122 15.33 13.63 3.43
N PRO A 123 16.48 13.86 4.07
CA PRO A 123 16.54 14.70 5.27
C PRO A 123 16.29 16.18 4.99
#